data_b7f3b99fc175410ca854551b31ea00e6
#
_entry.id   b7f3b99fc175410ca854551b31ea00e6
#
_cell.length_a   1.000
_cell.length_b   1.000
_cell.length_c   1.000
_cell.angle_alpha   90.00
_cell.angle_beta   90.00
_cell.angle_gamma   90.00
#
_symmetry.space_group_name_H-M   'P 1'
#
loop_
_entity.id
_entity.type
_entity.pdbx_description
1 polymer ?
#
loop_
_entity_poly.entity_id
_entity_poly.type
_entity_poly.pdbx_seq_one_letter_code
_entity_poly.pdbx_strand_id
1 'polypeptide(L)'
;MSQEQRLETLQASGLVHPHPEAVNAELFCSGNPFFFSMDKVQVRYEMLRCHFVDAVPVARAAVSHGYSRGGFYVVAGSFAERGMAGLLDERRGRKGPVKLTEEVVAFVRGSPRSSSVPALVEAISEQFGISVHRRTVERLRQR
;
A
#
# COMPACT_ATOMS: atom_id res chain seq x y z
N MET A 1 23.84 7.60 -14.04
CA MET A 1 22.36 7.64 -14.06
C MET A 1 21.93 9.08 -13.89
N SER A 2 21.21 9.62 -14.84
CA SER A 2 20.72 11.00 -14.74
C SER A 2 19.57 11.11 -13.74
N GLN A 3 19.45 12.26 -13.08
CA GLN A 3 18.33 12.52 -12.16
C GLN A 3 16.98 12.58 -12.92
N GLU A 4 16.99 13.00 -14.17
CA GLU A 4 15.80 13.02 -15.03
C GLU A 4 15.25 11.61 -15.25
N GLN A 5 16.10 10.66 -15.63
CA GLN A 5 15.70 9.24 -15.80
C GLN A 5 15.17 8.63 -14.51
N ARG A 6 15.81 8.96 -13.36
CA ARG A 6 15.31 8.52 -12.05
C ARG A 6 13.92 9.09 -11.77
N LEU A 7 13.72 10.38 -12.04
CA LEU A 7 12.43 11.02 -11.79
C LEU A 7 11.32 10.41 -12.66
N GLU A 8 11.57 10.18 -13.94
CA GLU A 8 10.61 9.52 -14.83
C GLU A 8 10.22 8.13 -14.31
N THR A 9 11.20 7.34 -13.88
CA THR A 9 10.96 6.00 -13.31
C THR A 9 10.13 6.08 -12.04
N LEU A 10 10.45 7.02 -11.15
CA LEU A 10 9.70 7.23 -9.90
C LEU A 10 8.27 7.68 -10.16
N GLN A 11 8.05 8.55 -11.14
CA GLN A 11 6.73 8.99 -11.55
C GLN A 11 5.90 7.83 -12.11
N ALA A 12 6.48 7.03 -12.98
CA ALA A 12 5.82 5.85 -13.54
C ALA A 12 5.43 4.81 -12.47
N SER A 13 6.24 4.69 -11.42
CA SER A 13 6.02 3.74 -10.31
C SER A 13 5.15 4.31 -9.18
N GLY A 14 4.84 5.60 -9.18
CA GLY A 14 4.14 6.27 -8.08
C GLY A 14 4.98 6.40 -6.80
N LEU A 15 6.30 6.40 -6.92
CA LEU A 15 7.25 6.44 -5.81
C LEU A 15 7.93 7.80 -5.61
N VAL A 16 7.34 8.86 -6.13
CA VAL A 16 7.79 10.24 -5.88
C VAL A 16 7.39 10.66 -4.46
N HIS A 17 8.34 11.25 -3.73
CA HIS A 17 8.08 11.78 -2.39
C HIS A 17 7.02 12.90 -2.46
N PRO A 18 5.98 12.90 -1.61
CA PRO A 18 4.90 13.89 -1.68
C PRO A 18 5.35 15.31 -1.33
N HIS A 19 6.40 15.45 -0.51
CA HIS A 19 6.94 16.72 -0.04
C HIS A 19 8.47 16.77 -0.16
N PRO A 20 9.04 16.67 -1.36
CA PRO A 20 10.49 16.66 -1.54
C PRO A 20 11.14 17.98 -1.10
N GLU A 21 10.42 19.08 -1.15
CA GLU A 21 10.85 20.41 -0.68
C GLU A 21 11.05 20.48 0.85
N ALA A 22 10.40 19.60 1.60
CA ALA A 22 10.54 19.50 3.04
C ALA A 22 11.72 18.61 3.50
N VAL A 23 12.38 17.94 2.56
CA VAL A 23 13.56 17.11 2.86
C VAL A 23 14.78 18.00 2.98
N ASN A 24 15.27 18.17 4.21
CA ASN A 24 16.43 19.00 4.54
C ASN A 24 17.53 18.25 5.31
N ALA A 25 17.45 16.93 5.37
CA ALA A 25 18.52 16.11 5.93
C ALA A 25 19.83 16.33 5.14
N GLU A 26 20.94 16.43 5.86
CA GLU A 26 22.26 16.79 5.32
C GLU A 26 22.66 15.94 4.10
N LEU A 27 22.40 14.64 4.12
CA LEU A 27 22.67 13.74 3.01
C LEU A 27 22.03 14.17 1.70
N PHE A 28 20.77 14.64 1.74
CA PHE A 28 20.03 15.09 0.56
C PHE A 28 20.40 16.52 0.13
N CYS A 29 21.07 17.27 0.99
CA CYS A 29 21.54 18.63 0.73
C CYS A 29 23.03 18.70 0.34
N SER A 30 23.75 17.58 0.42
CA SER A 30 25.20 17.52 0.19
C SER A 30 25.65 17.74 -1.25
N GLY A 31 24.71 17.81 -2.20
CA GLY A 31 25.03 17.92 -3.64
C GLY A 31 25.45 16.59 -4.29
N ASN A 32 25.46 15.49 -3.54
CA ASN A 32 25.72 14.17 -4.11
C ASN A 32 24.47 13.67 -4.86
N PRO A 33 24.58 13.42 -6.19
CA PRO A 33 23.44 13.06 -7.03
C PRO A 33 22.84 11.68 -6.69
N PHE A 34 23.54 10.86 -5.91
CA PHE A 34 23.01 9.58 -5.43
C PHE A 34 21.83 9.78 -4.49
N PHE A 35 21.91 10.77 -3.59
CA PHE A 35 20.84 11.08 -2.65
C PHE A 35 19.83 12.01 -3.32
N PHE A 36 18.65 11.46 -3.58
CA PHE A 36 17.61 12.14 -4.34
C PHE A 36 16.34 12.32 -3.52
N SER A 37 16.07 13.55 -3.09
CA SER A 37 14.93 13.87 -2.21
C SER A 37 13.56 13.57 -2.82
N MET A 38 13.48 13.41 -4.14
CA MET A 38 12.27 12.98 -4.84
C MET A 38 12.00 11.48 -4.70
N ASP A 39 13.00 10.67 -4.36
CA ASP A 39 12.87 9.23 -4.18
C ASP A 39 12.28 8.90 -2.80
N LYS A 40 11.00 8.58 -2.78
CA LYS A 40 10.26 8.25 -1.55
C LYS A 40 10.90 7.09 -0.77
N VAL A 41 11.35 6.07 -1.45
CA VAL A 41 11.91 4.86 -0.83
C VAL A 41 13.25 5.18 -0.18
N GLN A 42 14.12 5.91 -0.88
CA GLN A 42 15.41 6.33 -0.35
C GLN A 42 15.24 7.25 0.86
N VAL A 43 14.34 8.23 0.78
CA VAL A 43 14.06 9.15 1.89
C VAL A 43 13.53 8.39 3.11
N ARG A 44 12.62 7.44 2.94
CA ARG A 44 12.10 6.60 4.02
C ARG A 44 13.20 5.76 4.67
N TYR A 45 14.03 5.14 3.86
CA TYR A 45 15.14 4.34 4.37
C TYR A 45 16.11 5.18 5.19
N GLU A 46 16.56 6.32 4.67
CA GLU A 46 17.48 7.22 5.37
C GLU A 46 16.86 7.82 6.63
N MET A 47 15.56 8.09 6.64
CA MET A 47 14.84 8.53 7.83
C MET A 47 14.92 7.50 8.96
N LEU A 48 14.69 6.23 8.65
CA LEU A 48 14.80 5.14 9.62
C LEU A 48 16.25 4.94 10.07
N ARG A 49 17.19 4.93 9.13
CA ARG A 49 18.61 4.79 9.44
C ARG A 49 19.09 5.92 10.36
N CYS A 50 18.69 7.15 10.09
CA CYS A 50 19.01 8.32 10.89
C CYS A 50 18.61 8.14 12.38
N HIS A 51 17.44 7.54 12.62
CA HIS A 51 17.00 7.25 13.99
C HIS A 51 17.67 6.01 14.58
N PHE A 52 17.61 4.88 13.89
CA PHE A 52 18.04 3.58 14.45
C PHE A 52 19.55 3.40 14.48
N VAL A 53 20.29 4.05 13.59
CA VAL A 53 21.76 3.93 13.50
C VAL A 53 22.45 5.16 14.08
N ASP A 54 22.03 6.35 13.67
CA ASP A 54 22.67 7.61 14.10
C ASP A 54 22.09 8.16 15.40
N ALA A 55 21.12 7.46 16.01
CA ALA A 55 20.47 7.82 17.28
C ALA A 55 19.80 9.22 17.31
N VAL A 56 19.40 9.73 16.17
CA VAL A 56 18.66 10.99 16.08
C VAL A 56 17.23 10.78 16.59
N PRO A 57 16.69 11.68 17.44
CA PRO A 57 15.32 11.56 17.94
C PRO A 57 14.29 11.47 16.81
N VAL A 58 13.23 10.64 17.00
CA VAL A 58 12.18 10.42 15.99
C VAL A 58 11.62 11.70 15.41
N ALA A 59 11.31 12.68 16.25
CA ALA A 59 10.75 13.96 15.80
C ALA A 59 11.69 14.69 14.81
N ARG A 60 12.98 14.70 15.07
CA ARG A 60 13.98 15.32 14.18
C ARG A 60 14.20 14.50 12.91
N ALA A 61 14.32 13.19 13.03
CA ALA A 61 14.45 12.29 11.88
C ALA A 61 13.26 12.41 10.93
N ALA A 62 12.05 12.44 11.45
CA ALA A 62 10.83 12.60 10.67
C ALA A 62 10.82 13.95 9.93
N VAL A 63 10.94 15.06 10.65
CA VAL A 63 10.87 16.42 10.09
C VAL A 63 11.93 16.65 9.03
N SER A 64 13.17 16.23 9.27
CA SER A 64 14.26 16.41 8.30
C SER A 64 14.09 15.60 7.00
N HIS A 65 13.20 14.64 6.99
CA HIS A 65 12.87 13.81 5.82
C HIS A 65 11.46 14.09 5.26
N GLY A 66 10.82 15.17 5.68
CA GLY A 66 9.51 15.57 5.16
C GLY A 66 8.34 14.72 5.67
N TYR A 67 8.48 14.09 6.84
CA TYR A 67 7.44 13.29 7.50
C TYR A 67 7.01 13.89 8.83
N SER A 68 5.79 13.58 9.24
CA SER A 68 5.34 13.79 10.60
C SER A 68 5.87 12.68 11.53
N ARG A 69 5.81 12.91 12.84
CA ARG A 69 6.15 11.88 13.82
C ARG A 69 5.28 10.62 13.66
N GLY A 70 3.98 10.80 13.41
CA GLY A 70 3.06 9.69 13.11
C GLY A 70 3.44 8.95 11.83
N GLY A 71 3.82 9.68 10.79
CA GLY A 71 4.32 9.13 9.52
C GLY A 71 5.58 8.29 9.70
N PHE A 72 6.50 8.70 10.59
CA PHE A 72 7.67 7.90 10.94
C PHE A 72 7.28 6.53 11.49
N TYR A 73 6.35 6.46 12.43
CA TYR A 73 5.94 5.19 13.03
C TYR A 73 5.21 4.28 12.04
N VAL A 74 4.44 4.84 11.11
CA VAL A 74 3.81 4.06 10.03
C VAL A 74 4.88 3.41 9.15
N VAL A 75 5.89 4.17 8.72
CA VAL A 75 7.00 3.65 7.91
C VAL A 75 7.82 2.63 8.68
N ALA A 76 8.16 2.91 9.94
CA ALA A 76 8.91 2.00 10.80
C ALA A 76 8.17 0.67 11.03
N GLY A 77 6.86 0.71 11.28
CA GLY A 77 6.03 -0.48 11.45
C GLY A 77 6.00 -1.33 10.17
N SER A 78 5.80 -0.70 9.03
CA SER A 78 5.79 -1.38 7.72
C SER A 78 7.15 -2.00 7.39
N PHE A 79 8.23 -1.32 7.74
CA PHE A 79 9.59 -1.86 7.59
C PHE A 79 9.85 -3.05 8.53
N ALA A 80 9.37 -2.99 9.77
CA ALA A 80 9.50 -4.10 10.72
C ALA A 80 8.77 -5.36 10.26
N GLU A 81 7.60 -5.20 9.65
CA GLU A 81 6.78 -6.33 9.17
C GLU A 81 7.29 -6.93 7.87
N ARG A 82 7.75 -6.11 6.93
CA ARG A 82 8.03 -6.51 5.54
C ARG A 82 9.45 -6.21 5.06
N GLY A 83 10.32 -5.69 5.91
CA GLY A 83 11.67 -5.29 5.53
C GLY A 83 11.67 -4.16 4.49
N MET A 84 12.60 -4.20 3.55
CA MET A 84 12.74 -3.19 2.48
C MET A 84 11.45 -3.03 1.64
N ALA A 85 10.72 -4.12 1.41
CA ALA A 85 9.43 -4.08 0.71
C ALA A 85 8.38 -3.21 1.44
N GLY A 86 8.50 -3.04 2.75
CA GLY A 86 7.66 -2.17 3.55
C GLY A 86 7.84 -0.68 3.28
N LEU A 87 8.92 -0.28 2.62
CA LEU A 87 9.17 1.10 2.20
C LEU A 87 8.41 1.48 0.92
N LEU A 88 7.96 0.48 0.17
CA LEU A 88 7.11 0.69 -1.00
C LEU A 88 5.68 1.01 -0.56
N ASP A 89 5.00 1.85 -1.33
CA ASP A 89 3.58 2.07 -1.09
C ASP A 89 2.78 0.80 -1.40
N GLU A 90 1.85 0.48 -0.51
CA GLU A 90 0.81 -0.48 -0.84
C GLU A 90 -0.13 0.14 -1.90
N ARG A 91 -0.59 -0.67 -2.84
CA ARG A 91 -1.64 -0.25 -3.75
C ARG A 91 -2.81 0.29 -2.94
N ARG A 92 -3.12 1.56 -3.12
CA ARG A 92 -4.31 2.16 -2.53
C ARG A 92 -5.53 1.48 -3.14
N GLY A 93 -6.39 0.99 -2.28
CA GLY A 93 -7.63 0.38 -2.69
C GLY A 93 -7.96 -0.86 -1.86
N ARG A 94 -9.19 -1.29 -1.99
CA ARG A 94 -9.68 -2.50 -1.36
C ARG A 94 -8.86 -3.67 -1.90
N LYS A 95 -8.14 -4.38 -1.04
CA LYS A 95 -7.44 -5.62 -1.38
C LYS A 95 -8.48 -6.67 -1.79
N GLY A 96 -8.90 -6.63 -3.04
CA GLY A 96 -9.87 -7.57 -3.62
C GLY A 96 -11.21 -7.67 -2.88
N PRO A 97 -12.16 -8.37 -3.43
CA PRO A 97 -13.36 -8.73 -2.71
C PRO A 97 -13.00 -9.82 -1.68
N VAL A 98 -12.86 -9.43 -0.42
CA VAL A 98 -12.57 -10.34 0.70
C VAL A 98 -13.60 -11.48 0.81
N LYS A 99 -14.74 -11.34 0.15
CA LYS A 99 -15.87 -12.27 0.23
C LYS A 99 -16.21 -13.01 -1.07
N LEU A 100 -15.62 -12.62 -2.21
CA LEU A 100 -15.91 -13.24 -3.49
C LEU A 100 -14.68 -13.97 -4.02
N THR A 101 -14.45 -15.18 -3.54
CA THR A 101 -13.46 -16.08 -4.11
C THR A 101 -13.96 -16.61 -5.47
N GLU A 102 -13.06 -17.08 -6.33
CA GLU A 102 -13.43 -17.70 -7.59
C GLU A 102 -14.41 -18.87 -7.39
N GLU A 103 -14.27 -19.61 -6.29
CA GLU A 103 -15.17 -20.71 -5.92
C GLU A 103 -16.60 -20.24 -5.65
N VAL A 104 -16.77 -19.13 -4.94
CA VAL A 104 -18.10 -18.54 -4.68
C VAL A 104 -18.71 -18.02 -5.97
N VAL A 105 -17.93 -17.37 -6.83
CA VAL A 105 -18.39 -16.90 -8.14
C VAL A 105 -18.83 -18.06 -9.02
N ALA A 106 -18.04 -19.14 -9.08
CA ALA A 106 -18.36 -20.36 -9.84
C ALA A 106 -19.63 -21.03 -9.29
N PHE A 107 -19.78 -21.11 -7.97
CA PHE A 107 -20.98 -21.64 -7.32
C PHE A 107 -22.25 -20.88 -7.73
N VAL A 108 -22.21 -19.54 -7.67
CA VAL A 108 -23.38 -18.70 -8.04
C VAL A 108 -23.72 -18.85 -9.53
N ARG A 109 -22.71 -18.86 -10.41
CA ARG A 109 -22.91 -19.00 -11.86
C ARG A 109 -23.35 -20.39 -12.27
N GLY A 110 -22.90 -21.42 -11.57
CA GLY A 110 -23.32 -22.82 -11.80
C GLY A 110 -24.68 -23.16 -11.19
N SER A 111 -25.24 -22.29 -10.34
CA SER A 111 -26.54 -22.54 -9.72
C SER A 111 -27.70 -22.36 -10.69
N PRO A 112 -28.76 -23.21 -10.61
CA PRO A 112 -29.94 -23.08 -11.47
C PRO A 112 -30.59 -21.71 -11.39
N ARG A 113 -31.06 -21.16 -12.51
CA ARG A 113 -31.77 -19.86 -12.51
C ARG A 113 -33.04 -19.85 -11.69
N SER A 114 -33.61 -21.04 -11.43
CA SER A 114 -34.78 -21.27 -10.60
C SER A 114 -34.51 -21.06 -9.10
N SER A 115 -33.23 -21.13 -8.65
CA SER A 115 -32.87 -20.93 -7.26
C SER A 115 -33.09 -19.47 -6.87
N SER A 116 -33.76 -19.23 -5.74
CA SER A 116 -33.97 -17.87 -5.26
C SER A 116 -32.68 -17.25 -4.74
N VAL A 117 -32.56 -15.93 -4.85
CA VAL A 117 -31.39 -15.20 -4.34
C VAL A 117 -31.16 -15.39 -2.83
N PRO A 118 -32.23 -15.37 -1.99
CA PRO A 118 -32.07 -15.68 -0.56
C PRO A 118 -31.51 -17.08 -0.30
N ALA A 119 -31.99 -18.09 -1.03
CA ALA A 119 -31.48 -19.46 -0.88
C ALA A 119 -29.98 -19.58 -1.25
N LEU A 120 -29.53 -18.83 -2.27
CA LEU A 120 -28.13 -18.78 -2.64
C LEU A 120 -27.27 -18.06 -1.58
N VAL A 121 -27.78 -17.01 -0.96
CA VAL A 121 -27.10 -16.33 0.16
C VAL A 121 -26.90 -17.26 1.33
N GLU A 122 -27.95 -18.04 1.70
CA GLU A 122 -27.85 -19.06 2.76
C GLU A 122 -26.85 -20.17 2.38
N ALA A 123 -26.96 -20.73 1.18
CA ALA A 123 -26.06 -21.77 0.70
C ALA A 123 -24.59 -21.33 0.71
N ILE A 124 -24.30 -20.08 0.32
CA ILE A 124 -22.95 -19.50 0.39
C ILE A 124 -22.47 -19.40 1.84
N SER A 125 -23.36 -18.98 2.74
CA SER A 125 -23.01 -18.89 4.17
C SER A 125 -22.72 -20.27 4.78
N GLU A 126 -23.50 -21.27 4.44
CA GLU A 126 -23.32 -22.63 4.94
C GLU A 126 -22.10 -23.34 4.36
N GLN A 127 -21.90 -23.21 3.05
CA GLN A 127 -20.84 -23.94 2.33
C GLN A 127 -19.47 -23.28 2.44
N PHE A 128 -19.40 -21.95 2.42
CA PHE A 128 -18.15 -21.19 2.40
C PHE A 128 -17.89 -20.39 3.70
N GLY A 129 -18.84 -20.35 4.63
CA GLY A 129 -18.72 -19.58 5.86
C GLY A 129 -18.69 -18.06 5.65
N ILE A 130 -19.21 -17.55 4.53
CA ILE A 130 -19.13 -16.16 4.11
C ILE A 130 -20.53 -15.56 4.02
N SER A 131 -20.73 -14.40 4.64
CA SER A 131 -21.96 -13.63 4.48
C SER A 131 -21.84 -12.67 3.28
N VAL A 132 -22.70 -12.84 2.27
CA VAL A 132 -22.79 -11.97 1.09
C VAL A 132 -24.14 -11.29 1.02
N HIS A 133 -24.15 -10.03 0.54
CA HIS A 133 -25.39 -9.31 0.36
C HIS A 133 -26.13 -9.78 -0.90
N ARG A 134 -27.47 -9.86 -0.86
CA ARG A 134 -28.32 -10.31 -1.99
C ARG A 134 -28.00 -9.59 -3.31
N ARG A 135 -27.78 -8.27 -3.29
CA ARG A 135 -27.39 -7.50 -4.50
C ARG A 135 -26.11 -7.98 -5.15
N THR A 136 -25.17 -8.52 -4.37
CA THR A 136 -23.93 -9.08 -4.90
C THR A 136 -24.20 -10.34 -5.67
N VAL A 137 -25.07 -11.21 -5.15
CA VAL A 137 -25.49 -12.45 -5.83
C VAL A 137 -26.27 -12.14 -7.12
N GLU A 138 -27.19 -11.17 -7.05
CA GLU A 138 -27.96 -10.70 -8.23
C GLU A 138 -27.01 -10.20 -9.34
N ARG A 139 -26.02 -9.39 -8.99
CA ARG A 139 -25.03 -8.87 -9.94
C ARG A 139 -24.12 -9.94 -10.55
N LEU A 140 -23.76 -10.97 -9.79
CA LEU A 140 -22.99 -12.12 -10.31
C LEU A 140 -23.80 -12.97 -11.30
N ARG A 141 -25.12 -13.03 -11.14
CA ARG A 141 -26.02 -13.74 -12.05
C ARG A 141 -26.26 -13.01 -13.38
N GLN A 142 -26.13 -11.68 -13.38
CA GLN A 142 -26.36 -10.85 -14.56
C GLN A 142 -25.14 -10.76 -15.49
N ARG A 143 -23.97 -11.13 -15.03
CA ARG A 143 -22.71 -11.18 -15.77
C ARG A 143 -22.38 -12.59 -16.24
#